data_bc222d83ae7a4df768885720ce95da18
#
_entry.id   bc222d83ae7a4df768885720ce95da18
#
_cell.length_a   1.000
_cell.length_b   1.000
_cell.length_c   1.000
_cell.angle_alpha   90.00
_cell.angle_beta   90.00
_cell.angle_gamma   90.00
#
_symmetry.space_group_name_H-M   'P 1'
#
loop_
_entity.id
_entity.type
_entity.pdbx_description
1 polymer ?
#
loop_
_entity_poly.entity_id
_entity_poly.type
_entity_poly.pdbx_seq_one_letter_code
_entity_poly.pdbx_strand_id
1 'polypeptide(L)' 'MTTTTFRVPGMTCGHCKQAVTTELSKLAGVSTVEVDLDSKAVTVTSGAALAWAQIAEAVDEAGFEAISD' A
#
# COMPACT_ATOMS: atom_id res chain seq x y z
N MET A 1 15.68 -6.38 4.05
CA MET A 1 14.44 -5.59 4.01
C MET A 1 14.17 -5.13 2.59
N THR A 2 12.93 -5.16 2.19
CA THR A 2 12.52 -4.79 0.84
C THR A 2 11.53 -3.64 0.92
N THR A 3 11.77 -2.59 0.12
CA THR A 3 10.89 -1.44 0.05
C THR A 3 10.22 -1.40 -1.32
N THR A 4 8.90 -1.31 -1.33
CA THR A 4 8.12 -1.22 -2.55
C THR A 4 7.33 0.08 -2.53
N THR A 5 7.43 0.86 -3.60
CA THR A 5 6.69 2.12 -3.73
C THR A 5 5.74 2.02 -4.92
N PHE A 6 4.51 2.45 -4.69
CA PHE A 6 3.50 2.46 -5.75
C PHE A 6 2.53 3.61 -5.49
N ARG A 7 1.61 3.82 -6.40
CA ARG A 7 0.64 4.91 -6.29
C ARG A 7 -0.78 4.38 -6.20
N VAL A 8 -1.60 5.11 -5.46
CA VAL A 8 -3.03 4.82 -5.33
C VAL A 8 -3.78 6.13 -5.56
N PRO A 9 -4.09 6.45 -6.84
CA PRO A 9 -4.67 7.76 -7.18
C PRO A 9 -6.01 8.05 -6.52
N GLY A 10 -6.73 7.01 -6.11
CA GLY A 10 -8.03 7.17 -5.45
C GLY A 10 -7.96 7.63 -4.01
N MET A 11 -6.77 7.65 -3.41
CA MET A 11 -6.63 8.10 -2.03
C MET A 11 -6.72 9.63 -1.98
N THR A 12 -7.78 10.13 -1.37
CA THR A 12 -8.01 11.57 -1.30
C THR A 12 -8.22 12.09 0.12
N CYS A 13 -8.28 11.22 1.11
CA CYS A 13 -8.54 11.61 2.50
C CYS A 13 -7.87 10.66 3.49
N GLY A 14 -7.88 11.05 4.75
CA GLY A 14 -7.28 10.26 5.82
C GLY A 14 -7.90 8.88 6.00
N HIS A 15 -9.20 8.75 5.76
CA HIS A 15 -9.86 7.44 5.84
C HIS A 15 -9.36 6.49 4.76
N CYS A 16 -9.12 7.01 3.57
CA CYS A 16 -8.56 6.24 2.47
C CYS A 16 -7.17 5.74 2.83
N LYS A 17 -6.34 6.64 3.36
CA LYS A 17 -5.01 6.29 3.84
C LYS A 17 -5.07 5.17 4.87
N GLN A 18 -5.96 5.30 5.85
CA GLN A 18 -6.09 4.31 6.90
C GLN A 18 -6.52 2.96 6.36
N ALA A 19 -7.49 2.94 5.44
CA ALA A 19 -7.97 1.71 4.85
C ALA A 19 -6.84 0.97 4.11
N VAL A 20 -6.09 1.69 3.28
CA VAL A 20 -4.97 1.11 2.55
C VAL A 20 -3.89 0.61 3.51
N THR A 21 -3.55 1.41 4.51
CA THR A 21 -2.55 1.03 5.52
C THR A 21 -2.98 -0.25 6.25
N THR A 22 -4.23 -0.33 6.66
CA THR A 22 -4.75 -1.48 7.38
C THR A 22 -4.67 -2.75 6.53
N GLU A 23 -5.10 -2.67 5.28
CA GLU A 23 -5.09 -3.84 4.40
C GLU A 23 -3.66 -4.28 4.07
N LEU A 24 -2.76 -3.34 3.83
CA LEU A 24 -1.37 -3.67 3.55
C LEU A 24 -0.68 -4.27 4.78
N SER A 25 -1.02 -3.80 5.96
CA SER A 25 -0.44 -4.31 7.21
C SER A 25 -0.81 -5.76 7.48
N LYS A 26 -1.87 -6.25 6.87
CA LYS A 26 -2.28 -7.65 7.01
C LYS A 26 -1.41 -8.62 6.22
N LEU A 27 -0.63 -8.11 5.29
CA LEU A 27 0.26 -8.96 4.49
C LEU A 27 1.40 -9.49 5.35
N ALA A 28 1.71 -10.77 5.18
CA ALA A 28 2.79 -11.40 5.93
C ALA A 28 4.13 -10.75 5.59
N GLY A 29 4.91 -10.44 6.61
CA GLY A 29 6.24 -9.88 6.42
C GLY A 29 6.29 -8.36 6.32
N VAL A 30 5.15 -7.68 6.28
CA VAL A 30 5.13 -6.22 6.23
C VAL A 30 5.52 -5.64 7.58
N SER A 31 6.54 -4.78 7.58
CA SER A 31 7.01 -4.10 8.78
C SER A 31 6.40 -2.71 8.92
N THR A 32 6.39 -1.95 7.84
CA THR A 32 5.95 -0.56 7.87
C THR A 32 5.23 -0.21 6.58
N VAL A 33 4.20 0.60 6.70
CA VAL A 33 3.48 1.16 5.57
C VAL A 33 3.43 2.66 5.74
N GLU A 34 3.90 3.40 4.75
CA GLU A 34 3.84 4.85 4.74
C GLU A 34 3.02 5.33 3.55
N VAL A 35 2.17 6.30 3.79
CA VAL A 35 1.29 6.84 2.76
C VAL A 35 1.46 8.34 2.69
N ASP A 36 1.66 8.85 1.48
CA ASP A 36 1.74 10.29 1.22
C ASP A 36 0.51 10.68 0.41
N LEU A 37 -0.40 11.42 1.03
CA LEU A 37 -1.64 11.85 0.38
C LEU A 37 -1.40 12.91 -0.69
N ASP A 38 -0.34 13.69 -0.58
CA ASP A 38 -0.04 14.73 -1.56
C ASP A 38 0.33 14.13 -2.91
N SER A 39 1.24 13.16 -2.90
CA SER A 39 1.68 12.49 -4.13
C SER A 39 0.87 11.23 -4.41
N LYS A 40 0.06 10.80 -3.45
CA LYS A 40 -0.70 9.56 -3.49
C LYS A 40 0.21 8.33 -3.59
N ALA A 41 1.42 8.45 -3.09
CA ALA A 41 2.40 7.38 -3.08
C ALA A 41 2.29 6.56 -1.81
N VAL A 42 2.46 5.26 -1.94
CA VAL A 42 2.48 4.34 -0.81
C VAL A 42 3.80 3.59 -0.83
N THR A 43 4.48 3.58 0.31
CA THR A 43 5.74 2.87 0.48
C THR A 43 5.55 1.76 1.50
N VAL A 44 5.81 0.54 1.10
CA VAL A 44 5.70 -0.63 1.96
C VAL A 44 7.09 -1.20 2.20
N THR A 45 7.45 -1.31 3.47
CA THR A 45 8.71 -1.96 3.86
C THR A 45 8.38 -3.32 4.45
N SER A 46 9.03 -4.35 3.94
CA SER A 46 8.80 -5.72 4.40
C SER A 46 10.11 -6.44 4.62
N GLY A 47 10.07 -7.48 5.45
CA GLY A 47 11.23 -8.33 5.71
C GLY A 47 11.58 -9.25 4.55
N ALA A 48 10.65 -9.46 3.64
CA ALA A 48 10.82 -10.28 2.46
C ALA A 48 10.12 -9.61 1.28
N ALA A 49 10.56 -9.91 0.06
CA ALA A 49 9.95 -9.34 -1.12
C ALA A 49 8.48 -9.78 -1.24
N LEU A 50 7.61 -8.81 -1.49
CA LEU A 50 6.20 -9.07 -1.71
C LEU A 50 5.91 -9.13 -3.20
N ALA A 51 5.04 -10.06 -3.59
CA ALA A 51 4.57 -10.10 -4.97
C ALA A 51 3.65 -8.90 -5.22
N TRP A 52 3.76 -8.30 -6.41
CA TRP A 52 2.89 -7.19 -6.77
C TRP A 52 1.40 -7.56 -6.65
N ALA A 53 1.08 -8.83 -6.98
CA ALA A 53 -0.29 -9.31 -6.87
C ALA A 53 -0.83 -9.22 -5.45
N GLN A 54 0.00 -9.48 -4.46
CA GLN A 54 -0.41 -9.37 -3.05
C GLN A 54 -0.70 -7.92 -2.67
N ILE A 55 0.14 -7.02 -3.12
CA ILE A 55 -0.05 -5.58 -2.86
C ILE A 55 -1.30 -5.08 -3.56
N ALA A 56 -1.47 -5.42 -4.82
CA ALA A 56 -2.63 -5.00 -5.59
C ALA A 56 -3.93 -5.54 -4.99
N GLU A 57 -3.92 -6.79 -4.54
CA GLU A 57 -5.09 -7.39 -3.91
C GLU A 57 -5.45 -6.68 -2.61
N ALA A 58 -4.44 -6.35 -1.80
CA ALA A 58 -4.68 -5.63 -0.55
C ALA A 58 -5.29 -4.26 -0.80
N VAL A 59 -4.78 -3.54 -1.79
CA VAL A 59 -5.32 -2.23 -2.15
C VAL A 59 -6.74 -2.36 -2.70
N ASP A 60 -6.99 -3.41 -3.48
CA ASP A 60 -8.33 -3.67 -4.01
C ASP A 60 -9.33 -3.96 -2.88
N GLU A 61 -8.91 -4.71 -1.87
CA GLU A 61 -9.75 -4.97 -0.70
C GLU A 61 -10.09 -3.69 0.06
N ALA A 62 -9.20 -2.70 0.02
CA ALA A 62 -9.47 -1.40 0.62
C ALA A 62 -10.41 -0.55 -0.23
N GLY A 63 -10.74 -0.99 -1.44
CA GLY A 63 -11.63 -0.28 -2.35
C GLY A 63 -10.90 0.66 -3.31
N PHE A 64 -9.61 0.46 -3.52
CA PHE A 64 -8.81 1.31 -4.38
C PHE A 64 -8.06 0.49 -5.41
N GLU A 65 -7.35 1.18 -6.29
CA GLU A 65 -6.55 0.55 -7.32
C GLU A 65 -5.10 0.97 -7.15
N ALA A 66 -4.20 -0.01 -7.11
CA ALA A 66 -2.77 0.25 -7.02
C ALA A 66 -2.18 0.32 -8.42
N ILE A 67 -1.32 1.32 -8.63
CA ILE A 67 -0.65 1.50 -9.91
C ILE A 67 0.85 1.39 -9.66
N SER A 68 1.50 0.51 -10.40
CA SER A 68 2.94 0.35 -10.35
C SER A 68 3.62 1.63 -10.83
N ASP A 69 4.55 2.09 -10.05
CA ASP A 69 5.28 3.33 -10.36
C ASP A 69 6.54 3.06 -11.18
#